data_86fd2ee87b216b1d6ace1f7e503b1e94
#
_entry.id   86fd2ee87b216b1d6ace1f7e503b1e94
#
_cell.length_a   1.000
_cell.length_b   1.000
_cell.length_c   1.000
_cell.angle_alpha   90.00
_cell.angle_beta   90.00
_cell.angle_gamma   90.00
#
_symmetry.space_group_name_H-M   'P 1'
#
loop_
_entity.id
_entity.type
_entity.pdbx_description
1 polymer ?
#
loop_
_entity_poly.entity_id
_entity_poly.type
_entity_poly.pdbx_seq_one_letter_code
_entity_poly.pdbx_strand_id
1 'polypeptide(L)'
;MKFISWNANGIRACAGKGFMDFFQETDADIFCIQETKMQEGQLELDTPGYHQYWNYAKKKGYSGTAIFTKKEPVSVSYGLGIEEHDQEGRVITLEFEDFYFITVYTPNSQSELARLDYRMKWEEDFLTYLKKLEETKPVIFCGDLNVAHTEIDLKNPKTNRKNAGFTDEERQKFTELLNAGFVDTFRYFYPEQTGIYSWWSYRFSARAKNAGWRIDYFCVSESLKNRLEDAKILTDVMGSDHCPVELDIK
;
A
#
# COMPACT_ATOMS: atom_id res chain seq x y z
N MET A 1 -6.13 -10.45 14.40
CA MET A 1 -5.42 -10.68 13.10
C MET A 1 -4.36 -9.61 12.90
N LYS A 2 -3.25 -10.02 12.31
CA LYS A 2 -2.13 -9.12 11.98
C LYS A 2 -1.96 -9.04 10.46
N PHE A 3 -1.89 -7.84 9.93
CA PHE A 3 -1.66 -7.59 8.51
C PHE A 3 -0.41 -6.74 8.31
N ILE A 4 0.40 -7.08 7.30
CA ILE A 4 1.60 -6.34 6.90
C ILE A 4 1.47 -5.90 5.46
N SER A 5 1.92 -4.69 5.16
CA SER A 5 2.05 -4.16 3.81
C SER A 5 3.44 -3.56 3.62
N TRP A 6 4.11 -3.91 2.54
CA TRP A 6 5.48 -3.45 2.28
C TRP A 6 5.74 -3.23 0.79
N ASN A 7 6.06 -2.01 0.42
CA ASN A 7 6.62 -1.76 -0.91
C ASN A 7 8.08 -2.24 -0.91
N ALA A 8 8.35 -3.32 -1.62
CA ALA A 8 9.66 -3.97 -1.63
C ALA A 8 10.67 -3.30 -2.59
N ASN A 9 10.20 -2.40 -3.45
CA ASN A 9 11.01 -1.77 -4.50
C ASN A 9 11.91 -2.78 -5.25
N GLY A 10 11.26 -3.86 -5.71
CA GLY A 10 11.92 -5.02 -6.32
C GLY A 10 12.11 -6.14 -5.31
N ILE A 11 11.20 -7.13 -5.33
CA ILE A 11 11.23 -8.24 -4.36
C ILE A 11 12.50 -9.09 -4.47
N ARG A 12 13.07 -9.25 -5.67
CA ARG A 12 14.31 -10.01 -5.85
C ARG A 12 15.48 -9.38 -5.08
N ALA A 13 15.61 -8.06 -5.13
CA ALA A 13 16.63 -7.34 -4.35
C ALA A 13 16.33 -7.37 -2.86
N CYS A 14 15.07 -7.16 -2.47
CA CYS A 14 14.63 -7.19 -1.08
C CYS A 14 14.83 -8.56 -0.44
N ALA A 15 14.59 -9.64 -1.18
CA ALA A 15 14.81 -11.02 -0.73
C ALA A 15 16.26 -11.26 -0.29
N GLY A 16 17.23 -10.63 -0.97
CA GLY A 16 18.65 -10.68 -0.59
C GLY A 16 19.02 -9.81 0.62
N LYS A 17 18.08 -9.07 1.18
CA LYS A 17 18.31 -8.10 2.27
C LYS A 17 17.48 -8.41 3.53
N GLY A 18 17.15 -9.68 3.76
CA GLY A 18 16.45 -10.12 4.98
C GLY A 18 14.93 -10.15 4.91
N PHE A 19 14.34 -10.08 3.72
CA PHE A 19 12.88 -10.15 3.55
C PHE A 19 12.26 -11.37 4.22
N MET A 20 12.82 -12.57 3.97
CA MET A 20 12.26 -13.82 4.50
C MET A 20 12.36 -13.90 6.03
N ASP A 21 13.42 -13.39 6.62
CA ASP A 21 13.57 -13.36 8.09
C ASP A 21 12.44 -12.50 8.69
N PHE A 22 12.22 -11.31 8.15
CA PHE A 22 11.14 -10.43 8.59
C PHE A 22 9.75 -11.07 8.34
N PHE A 23 9.55 -11.67 7.18
CA PHE A 23 8.30 -12.36 6.84
C PHE A 23 7.96 -13.44 7.86
N GLN A 24 8.94 -14.26 8.22
CA GLN A 24 8.77 -15.35 9.20
C GLN A 24 8.56 -14.83 10.62
N GLU A 25 9.34 -13.84 11.04
CA GLU A 25 9.23 -13.26 12.38
C GLU A 25 7.89 -12.60 12.65
N THR A 26 7.33 -11.90 11.66
CA THR A 26 6.03 -11.24 11.83
C THR A 26 4.88 -12.21 11.94
N ASP A 27 4.99 -13.38 11.29
CA ASP A 27 3.94 -14.41 11.27
C ASP A 27 2.55 -13.81 11.00
N ALA A 28 2.46 -12.90 10.03
CA ALA A 28 1.24 -12.18 9.72
C ALA A 28 0.17 -13.11 9.15
N ASP A 29 -1.10 -12.82 9.41
CA ASP A 29 -2.24 -13.52 8.79
C ASP A 29 -2.32 -13.20 7.30
N ILE A 30 -2.04 -11.94 6.93
CA ILE A 30 -1.94 -11.49 5.54
C ILE A 30 -0.72 -10.58 5.40
N PHE A 31 0.10 -10.85 4.39
CA PHE A 31 1.30 -10.06 4.06
C PHE A 31 1.23 -9.62 2.61
N CYS A 32 1.31 -8.32 2.36
CA CYS A 32 1.22 -7.73 1.02
C CYS A 32 2.53 -7.10 0.58
N ILE A 33 2.83 -7.19 -0.70
CA ILE A 33 3.99 -6.57 -1.33
C ILE A 33 3.53 -5.71 -2.49
N GLN A 34 4.08 -4.51 -2.62
CA GLN A 34 3.95 -3.66 -3.79
C GLN A 34 5.32 -3.49 -4.45
N GLU A 35 5.33 -3.11 -5.72
CA GLU A 35 6.54 -3.01 -6.53
C GLU A 35 7.39 -4.28 -6.52
N THR A 36 6.79 -5.39 -6.91
CA THR A 36 7.53 -6.65 -7.03
C THR A 36 8.59 -6.60 -8.12
N LYS A 37 8.37 -5.81 -9.17
CA LYS A 37 9.29 -5.62 -10.32
C LYS A 37 9.80 -6.92 -10.93
N MET A 38 8.95 -7.95 -10.96
CA MET A 38 9.31 -9.24 -11.53
C MET A 38 8.18 -9.83 -12.36
N GLN A 39 8.52 -10.86 -13.11
CA GLN A 39 7.57 -11.69 -13.87
C GLN A 39 7.50 -13.07 -13.26
N GLU A 40 6.45 -13.80 -13.61
CA GLU A 40 6.26 -15.19 -13.17
C GLU A 40 7.52 -16.03 -13.41
N GLY A 41 7.91 -16.82 -12.41
CA GLY A 41 9.04 -17.74 -12.48
C GLY A 41 10.41 -17.10 -12.24
N GLN A 42 10.52 -15.78 -12.03
CA GLN A 42 11.81 -15.14 -11.79
C GLN A 42 12.32 -15.28 -10.35
N LEU A 43 11.42 -15.52 -9.41
CA LEU A 43 11.73 -15.78 -8.01
C LEU A 43 10.63 -16.65 -7.42
N GLU A 44 11.01 -17.67 -6.67
CA GLU A 44 10.09 -18.47 -5.87
C GLU A 44 10.38 -18.20 -4.39
N LEU A 45 9.34 -17.82 -3.64
CA LEU A 45 9.42 -17.65 -2.19
C LEU A 45 8.74 -18.84 -1.52
N ASP A 46 9.48 -19.54 -0.67
CA ASP A 46 8.94 -20.65 0.12
C ASP A 46 8.26 -20.11 1.37
N THR A 47 6.94 -20.13 1.37
CA THR A 47 6.10 -19.63 2.45
C THR A 47 5.11 -20.71 2.90
N PRO A 48 5.59 -21.76 3.61
CA PRO A 48 4.72 -22.85 4.05
C PRO A 48 3.57 -22.31 4.94
N GLY A 49 2.37 -22.80 4.67
CA GLY A 49 1.15 -22.34 5.37
C GLY A 49 0.50 -21.09 4.78
N TYR A 50 1.04 -20.55 3.69
CA TYR A 50 0.46 -19.42 3.00
C TYR A 50 0.02 -19.76 1.58
N HIS A 51 -1.11 -19.18 1.18
CA HIS A 51 -1.55 -19.09 -0.21
C HIS A 51 -0.96 -17.82 -0.82
N GLN A 52 -0.41 -17.90 -2.03
CA GLN A 52 0.23 -16.78 -2.72
C GLN A 52 -0.59 -16.35 -3.94
N TYR A 53 -0.77 -15.04 -4.11
CA TYR A 53 -1.43 -14.44 -5.26
C TYR A 53 -0.56 -13.31 -5.79
N TRP A 54 -0.21 -13.37 -7.08
CA TRP A 54 0.68 -12.42 -7.72
C TRP A 54 -0.01 -11.75 -8.90
N ASN A 55 0.15 -10.46 -9.03
CA ASN A 55 -0.33 -9.69 -10.19
C ASN A 55 0.86 -8.96 -10.82
N TYR A 56 1.24 -9.38 -12.01
CA TYR A 56 2.41 -8.88 -12.71
C TYR A 56 2.01 -7.77 -13.70
N ALA A 57 2.86 -6.74 -13.83
CA ALA A 57 2.73 -5.78 -14.93
C ALA A 57 3.08 -6.43 -16.27
N LYS A 58 2.46 -5.99 -17.35
CA LYS A 58 2.87 -6.40 -18.70
C LYS A 58 4.29 -5.94 -19.03
N LYS A 59 4.66 -4.75 -18.58
CA LYS A 59 6.03 -4.24 -18.70
C LYS A 59 6.94 -4.95 -17.72
N LYS A 60 8.01 -5.56 -18.22
CA LYS A 60 9.01 -6.27 -17.40
C LYS A 60 9.75 -5.32 -16.45
N GLY A 61 10.05 -5.80 -15.25
CA GLY A 61 10.82 -5.04 -14.25
C GLY A 61 10.12 -3.81 -13.70
N TYR A 62 8.79 -3.77 -13.72
CA TYR A 62 7.98 -2.60 -13.39
C TYR A 62 6.76 -3.00 -12.56
N SER A 63 6.41 -2.18 -11.55
CA SER A 63 5.18 -2.34 -10.77
C SER A 63 5.00 -3.76 -10.20
N GLY A 64 3.76 -4.26 -10.16
CA GLY A 64 3.44 -5.59 -9.67
C GLY A 64 3.12 -5.61 -8.18
N THR A 65 2.19 -6.49 -7.79
CA THR A 65 1.74 -6.69 -6.41
C THR A 65 1.65 -8.17 -6.08
N ALA A 66 1.70 -8.49 -4.79
CA ALA A 66 1.49 -9.86 -4.30
C ALA A 66 0.82 -9.85 -2.93
N ILE A 67 0.06 -10.91 -2.65
CA ILE A 67 -0.53 -11.18 -1.33
C ILE A 67 -0.19 -12.61 -0.90
N PHE A 68 0.22 -12.74 0.35
CA PHE A 68 0.41 -14.01 1.05
C PHE A 68 -0.62 -14.07 2.18
N THR A 69 -1.45 -15.09 2.22
CA THR A 69 -2.50 -15.24 3.23
C THR A 69 -2.53 -16.64 3.80
N LYS A 70 -2.66 -16.76 5.12
CA LYS A 70 -2.80 -18.06 5.79
C LYS A 70 -4.15 -18.70 5.50
N LYS A 71 -5.21 -17.90 5.46
CA LYS A 71 -6.55 -18.38 5.16
C LYS A 71 -6.83 -18.29 3.67
N GLU A 72 -7.32 -19.38 3.07
CA GLU A 72 -7.75 -19.35 1.68
C GLU A 72 -8.95 -18.42 1.49
N PRO A 73 -8.91 -17.47 0.55
CA PRO A 73 -10.06 -16.60 0.29
C PRO A 73 -11.17 -17.33 -0.45
N VAL A 74 -12.38 -16.81 -0.33
CA VAL A 74 -13.56 -17.28 -1.08
C VAL A 74 -13.39 -17.04 -2.58
N SER A 75 -12.81 -15.89 -2.93
CA SER A 75 -12.48 -15.54 -4.31
C SER A 75 -11.28 -14.60 -4.39
N VAL A 76 -10.67 -14.54 -5.54
CA VAL A 76 -9.53 -13.64 -5.86
C VAL A 76 -9.83 -12.93 -7.17
N SER A 77 -9.60 -11.63 -7.23
CA SER A 77 -9.66 -10.87 -8.46
C SER A 77 -8.46 -9.95 -8.62
N TYR A 78 -8.11 -9.64 -9.86
CA TYR A 78 -6.94 -8.86 -10.22
C TYR A 78 -7.36 -7.62 -11.00
N GLY A 79 -6.84 -6.45 -10.59
CA GLY A 79 -7.16 -5.19 -11.22
C GLY A 79 -8.50 -4.60 -10.77
N LEU A 80 -8.93 -3.57 -11.48
CA LEU A 80 -10.18 -2.85 -11.24
C LEU A 80 -11.31 -3.25 -12.19
N GLY A 81 -11.04 -4.13 -13.16
CA GLY A 81 -11.96 -4.45 -14.25
C GLY A 81 -11.97 -3.37 -15.34
N ILE A 82 -10.94 -2.54 -15.41
CA ILE A 82 -10.76 -1.47 -16.39
C ILE A 82 -9.45 -1.71 -17.12
N GLU A 83 -9.51 -2.00 -18.42
CA GLU A 83 -8.33 -2.41 -19.20
C GLU A 83 -7.16 -1.42 -19.09
N GLU A 84 -7.46 -0.13 -19.17
CA GLU A 84 -6.46 0.95 -19.08
C GLU A 84 -5.64 0.88 -17.77
N HIS A 85 -6.30 0.51 -16.66
CA HIS A 85 -5.66 0.43 -15.34
C HIS A 85 -5.00 -0.92 -15.07
N ASP A 86 -5.46 -1.98 -15.71
CA ASP A 86 -5.13 -3.35 -15.34
C ASP A 86 -3.88 -3.90 -16.06
N GLN A 87 -3.10 -3.02 -16.70
CA GLN A 87 -1.86 -3.39 -17.40
C GLN A 87 -0.63 -3.44 -16.50
N GLU A 88 -0.70 -2.86 -15.31
CA GLU A 88 0.47 -2.60 -14.49
C GLU A 88 0.52 -3.43 -13.19
N GLY A 89 -0.39 -4.40 -13.01
CA GLY A 89 -0.38 -5.32 -11.88
C GLY A 89 -0.52 -4.63 -10.52
N ARG A 90 -1.41 -3.63 -10.40
CA ARG A 90 -1.47 -2.73 -9.25
C ARG A 90 -2.42 -3.14 -8.15
N VAL A 91 -3.40 -4.02 -8.42
CA VAL A 91 -4.47 -4.33 -7.49
C VAL A 91 -4.72 -5.83 -7.43
N ILE A 92 -4.79 -6.38 -6.22
CA ILE A 92 -5.32 -7.73 -5.95
C ILE A 92 -6.39 -7.59 -4.88
N THR A 93 -7.55 -8.21 -5.11
CA THR A 93 -8.66 -8.26 -4.16
C THR A 93 -8.89 -9.70 -3.72
N LEU A 94 -8.83 -9.93 -2.41
CA LEU A 94 -9.25 -11.19 -1.77
C LEU A 94 -10.62 -10.99 -1.15
N GLU A 95 -11.55 -11.92 -1.39
CA GLU A 95 -12.83 -11.97 -0.71
C GLU A 95 -12.76 -12.98 0.41
N PHE A 96 -13.02 -12.55 1.64
CA PHE A 96 -13.26 -13.41 2.79
C PHE A 96 -14.75 -13.39 3.16
N GLU A 97 -15.17 -14.22 4.10
CA GLU A 97 -16.58 -14.26 4.53
C GLU A 97 -17.07 -12.90 5.03
N ASP A 98 -16.24 -12.20 5.81
CA ASP A 98 -16.63 -11.02 6.57
C ASP A 98 -16.16 -9.70 5.95
N PHE A 99 -15.19 -9.72 5.03
CA PHE A 99 -14.59 -8.51 4.45
C PHE A 99 -13.90 -8.80 3.13
N TYR A 100 -13.69 -7.76 2.34
CA TYR A 100 -12.73 -7.74 1.23
C TYR A 100 -11.39 -7.21 1.72
N PHE A 101 -10.31 -7.82 1.25
CA PHE A 101 -8.95 -7.37 1.52
C PHE A 101 -8.23 -7.05 0.22
N ILE A 102 -7.71 -5.82 0.11
CA ILE A 102 -7.12 -5.33 -1.14
C ILE A 102 -5.70 -4.83 -0.88
N THR A 103 -4.75 -5.28 -1.71
CA THR A 103 -3.47 -4.60 -1.85
C THR A 103 -3.50 -3.69 -3.07
N VAL A 104 -2.91 -2.52 -2.97
CA VAL A 104 -2.86 -1.54 -4.05
C VAL A 104 -1.51 -0.86 -4.13
N TYR A 105 -1.04 -0.69 -5.35
CA TYR A 105 0.09 0.16 -5.67
C TYR A 105 -0.39 1.29 -6.59
N THR A 106 -0.66 2.45 -6.00
CA THR A 106 -1.19 3.61 -6.72
C THR A 106 -0.17 4.16 -7.72
N PRO A 107 -0.57 4.51 -8.95
CA PRO A 107 0.35 5.11 -9.91
C PRO A 107 1.00 6.40 -9.37
N ASN A 108 2.31 6.50 -9.50
CA ASN A 108 3.04 7.74 -9.22
C ASN A 108 2.75 8.78 -10.31
N SER A 109 2.57 10.04 -9.93
CA SER A 109 2.35 11.14 -10.89
C SER A 109 3.60 11.51 -11.69
N GLN A 110 4.76 11.00 -11.30
CA GLN A 110 6.06 11.15 -11.94
C GLN A 110 6.63 12.58 -11.93
N SER A 111 7.89 12.71 -12.38
CA SER A 111 8.56 13.99 -12.49
C SER A 111 7.76 14.94 -13.38
N GLU A 112 7.74 16.20 -13.01
CA GLU A 112 7.00 17.25 -13.72
C GLU A 112 5.50 16.95 -13.85
N LEU A 113 4.99 16.03 -12.99
CA LEU A 113 3.59 15.62 -12.95
C LEU A 113 3.08 15.05 -14.28
N ALA A 114 3.98 14.33 -15.00
CA ALA A 114 3.69 13.79 -16.33
C ALA A 114 2.46 12.84 -16.36
N ARG A 115 2.15 12.17 -15.24
CA ARG A 115 0.99 11.26 -15.13
C ARG A 115 -0.08 11.75 -14.15
N LEU A 116 -0.09 13.02 -13.77
CA LEU A 116 -1.06 13.52 -12.80
C LEU A 116 -2.51 13.35 -13.28
N ASP A 117 -2.82 13.69 -14.53
CA ASP A 117 -4.17 13.56 -15.08
C ASP A 117 -4.64 12.11 -15.09
N TYR A 118 -3.76 11.19 -15.49
CA TYR A 118 -4.04 9.75 -15.42
C TYR A 118 -4.29 9.30 -13.99
N ARG A 119 -3.46 9.75 -13.06
CA ARG A 119 -3.61 9.41 -11.64
C ARG A 119 -4.94 9.90 -11.07
N MET A 120 -5.39 11.09 -11.44
CA MET A 120 -6.69 11.60 -10.97
C MET A 120 -7.84 10.71 -11.42
N LYS A 121 -7.82 10.27 -12.68
CA LYS A 121 -8.78 9.30 -13.19
C LYS A 121 -8.69 7.95 -12.45
N TRP A 122 -7.48 7.47 -12.23
CA TRP A 122 -7.23 6.22 -11.50
C TRP A 122 -7.81 6.27 -10.08
N GLU A 123 -7.61 7.39 -9.38
CA GLU A 123 -8.13 7.59 -8.03
C GLU A 123 -9.67 7.57 -7.99
N GLU A 124 -10.32 8.20 -8.96
CA GLU A 124 -11.77 8.18 -9.07
C GLU A 124 -12.31 6.77 -9.32
N ASP A 125 -11.70 6.06 -10.24
CA ASP A 125 -12.08 4.68 -10.58
C ASP A 125 -11.81 3.72 -9.42
N PHE A 126 -10.71 3.91 -8.69
CA PHE A 126 -10.40 3.12 -7.49
C PHE A 126 -11.43 3.34 -6.38
N LEU A 127 -11.79 4.59 -6.10
CA LEU A 127 -12.83 4.89 -5.11
C LEU A 127 -14.17 4.28 -5.49
N THR A 128 -14.57 4.37 -6.75
CA THR A 128 -15.79 3.74 -7.28
C THR A 128 -15.75 2.22 -7.07
N TYR A 129 -14.61 1.60 -7.35
CA TYR A 129 -14.38 0.17 -7.14
C TYR A 129 -14.54 -0.22 -5.65
N LEU A 130 -13.92 0.52 -4.74
CA LEU A 130 -14.02 0.28 -3.30
C LEU A 130 -15.48 0.40 -2.81
N LYS A 131 -16.19 1.43 -3.24
CA LYS A 131 -17.57 1.68 -2.82
C LYS A 131 -18.53 0.59 -3.33
N LYS A 132 -18.27 0.05 -4.51
CA LYS A 132 -19.05 -1.07 -5.05
C LYS A 132 -18.84 -2.35 -4.22
N LEU A 133 -17.62 -2.67 -3.85
CA LEU A 133 -17.33 -3.80 -2.97
C LEU A 133 -18.02 -3.63 -1.60
N GLU A 134 -17.99 -2.41 -1.08
CA GLU A 134 -18.54 -2.07 0.24
C GLU A 134 -20.06 -2.25 0.31
N GLU A 135 -20.77 -2.27 -0.81
CA GLU A 135 -22.20 -2.61 -0.86
C GLU A 135 -22.48 -4.03 -0.34
N THR A 136 -21.51 -4.92 -0.43
CA THR A 136 -21.64 -6.32 -0.03
C THR A 136 -20.99 -6.61 1.33
N LYS A 137 -19.76 -6.17 1.53
CA LYS A 137 -18.95 -6.41 2.73
C LYS A 137 -18.04 -5.22 2.99
N PRO A 138 -17.65 -4.98 4.26
CA PRO A 138 -16.65 -3.97 4.55
C PRO A 138 -15.31 -4.28 3.88
N VAL A 139 -14.52 -3.23 3.66
CA VAL A 139 -13.27 -3.28 2.91
C VAL A 139 -12.10 -2.90 3.80
N ILE A 140 -11.03 -3.67 3.70
CA ILE A 140 -9.69 -3.33 4.20
C ILE A 140 -8.79 -3.18 2.98
N PHE A 141 -8.11 -2.06 2.82
CA PHE A 141 -7.10 -1.94 1.77
C PHE A 141 -5.80 -1.38 2.29
N CYS A 142 -4.72 -1.78 1.67
CA CYS A 142 -3.38 -1.38 2.06
C CYS A 142 -2.47 -1.22 0.84
N GLY A 143 -1.41 -0.48 1.02
CA GLY A 143 -0.35 -0.39 0.04
C GLY A 143 0.30 0.98 -0.02
N ASP A 144 1.10 1.15 -1.06
CA ASP A 144 1.71 2.42 -1.40
C ASP A 144 0.71 3.26 -2.18
N LEU A 145 0.16 4.28 -1.54
CA LEU A 145 -0.81 5.19 -2.14
C LEU A 145 -0.16 6.40 -2.82
N ASN A 146 1.17 6.47 -2.79
CA ASN A 146 1.94 7.54 -3.45
C ASN A 146 1.43 8.95 -3.11
N VAL A 147 0.99 9.17 -1.87
CA VAL A 147 0.57 10.47 -1.36
C VAL A 147 0.85 10.60 0.12
N ALA A 148 1.45 11.71 0.53
CA ALA A 148 1.46 12.19 1.91
C ALA A 148 0.21 13.08 2.08
N HIS A 149 -0.69 12.71 2.99
CA HIS A 149 -2.01 13.35 3.06
C HIS A 149 -1.94 14.80 3.55
N THR A 150 -1.26 15.01 4.67
CA THR A 150 -1.20 16.33 5.33
C THR A 150 0.25 16.78 5.56
N GLU A 151 0.42 18.01 6.04
CA GLU A 151 1.76 18.58 6.24
C GLU A 151 2.61 17.82 7.28
N ILE A 152 1.98 17.09 8.21
CA ILE A 152 2.71 16.25 9.18
C ILE A 152 3.15 14.90 8.61
N ASP A 153 2.70 14.56 7.40
CA ASP A 153 3.01 13.30 6.75
C ASP A 153 4.32 13.32 5.95
N LEU A 154 5.01 14.43 5.92
CA LEU A 154 6.34 14.51 5.30
C LEU A 154 7.20 15.58 6.00
N LYS A 155 8.51 15.41 5.86
CA LYS A 155 9.49 16.29 6.53
C LYS A 155 9.47 17.72 6.00
N ASN A 156 9.34 17.92 4.67
CA ASN A 156 9.48 19.20 4.01
C ASN A 156 8.23 19.58 3.18
N PRO A 157 7.08 19.87 3.83
CA PRO A 157 5.83 20.10 3.10
C PRO A 157 5.88 21.32 2.19
N LYS A 158 6.49 22.42 2.63
CA LYS A 158 6.50 23.68 1.86
C LYS A 158 7.17 23.56 0.50
N THR A 159 8.29 22.83 0.43
CA THR A 159 9.06 22.67 -0.81
C THR A 159 8.51 21.61 -1.74
N ASN A 160 7.56 20.79 -1.27
CA ASN A 160 7.03 19.65 -2.01
C ASN A 160 5.58 19.83 -2.50
N ARG A 161 4.95 20.98 -2.28
CA ARG A 161 3.53 21.20 -2.64
C ARG A 161 3.21 21.03 -4.13
N LYS A 162 4.20 21.13 -4.98
CA LYS A 162 4.04 20.93 -6.44
C LYS A 162 4.74 19.69 -6.96
N ASN A 163 5.21 18.84 -6.08
CA ASN A 163 5.89 17.60 -6.44
C ASN A 163 4.95 16.39 -6.32
N ALA A 164 5.20 15.38 -7.15
CA ALA A 164 4.46 14.12 -7.09
C ALA A 164 4.46 13.58 -5.65
N GLY A 165 3.28 13.15 -5.18
CA GLY A 165 3.05 12.64 -3.84
C GLY A 165 2.57 13.70 -2.82
N PHE A 166 2.63 15.00 -3.15
CA PHE A 166 2.14 16.06 -2.25
C PHE A 166 1.46 17.23 -2.97
N THR A 167 0.97 16.99 -4.19
CA THR A 167 0.16 18.00 -4.90
C THR A 167 -1.18 18.18 -4.20
N ASP A 168 -1.78 19.34 -4.36
CA ASP A 168 -3.12 19.61 -3.80
C ASP A 168 -4.15 18.63 -4.37
N GLU A 169 -4.02 18.27 -5.65
CA GLU A 169 -4.91 17.32 -6.34
C GLU A 169 -4.82 15.91 -5.74
N GLU A 170 -3.62 15.40 -5.52
CA GLU A 170 -3.40 14.08 -4.93
C GLU A 170 -3.91 14.02 -3.49
N ARG A 171 -3.61 15.04 -2.70
CA ARG A 171 -4.08 15.15 -1.32
C ARG A 171 -5.60 15.26 -1.24
N GLN A 172 -6.21 16.00 -2.14
CA GLN A 172 -7.67 16.13 -2.22
C GLN A 172 -8.34 14.78 -2.52
N LYS A 173 -7.78 13.99 -3.43
CA LYS A 173 -8.29 12.65 -3.71
C LYS A 173 -8.25 11.73 -2.49
N PHE A 174 -7.21 11.80 -1.68
CA PHE A 174 -7.16 11.05 -0.44
C PHE A 174 -8.21 11.55 0.58
N THR A 175 -8.40 12.85 0.68
CA THR A 175 -9.47 13.45 1.50
C THR A 175 -10.85 12.99 1.06
N GLU A 176 -11.12 12.96 -0.25
CA GLU A 176 -12.37 12.43 -0.80
C GLU A 176 -12.59 10.96 -0.44
N LEU A 177 -11.54 10.16 -0.51
CA LEU A 177 -11.57 8.74 -0.11
C LEU A 177 -11.97 8.59 1.36
N LEU A 178 -11.36 9.36 2.26
CA LEU A 178 -11.72 9.33 3.69
C LEU A 178 -13.15 9.82 3.91
N ASN A 179 -13.57 10.89 3.23
CA ASN A 179 -14.93 11.41 3.33
C ASN A 179 -15.99 10.45 2.78
N ALA A 180 -15.60 9.52 1.93
CA ALA A 180 -16.48 8.47 1.41
C ALA A 180 -16.74 7.34 2.41
N GLY A 181 -16.12 7.37 3.60
CA GLY A 181 -16.38 6.42 4.68
C GLY A 181 -15.21 5.46 4.96
N PHE A 182 -13.99 5.86 4.66
CA PHE A 182 -12.79 5.10 5.01
C PHE A 182 -11.99 5.78 6.13
N VAL A 183 -11.28 4.97 6.89
CA VAL A 183 -10.45 5.40 8.03
C VAL A 183 -8.99 5.17 7.72
N ASP A 184 -8.16 6.21 7.81
CA ASP A 184 -6.70 6.11 7.87
C ASP A 184 -6.35 5.57 9.26
N THR A 185 -5.99 4.29 9.35
CA THR A 185 -5.85 3.60 10.63
C THR A 185 -4.71 4.15 11.49
N PHE A 186 -3.60 4.56 10.88
CA PHE A 186 -2.51 5.16 11.64
C PHE A 186 -2.95 6.49 12.28
N ARG A 187 -3.62 7.36 11.54
CA ARG A 187 -4.11 8.64 12.06
C ARG A 187 -5.27 8.47 13.03
N TYR A 188 -6.01 7.38 12.94
CA TYR A 188 -7.03 7.06 13.95
C TYR A 188 -6.41 6.88 15.35
N PHE A 189 -5.29 6.16 15.43
CA PHE A 189 -4.60 5.96 16.72
C PHE A 189 -3.66 7.10 17.08
N TYR A 190 -3.03 7.73 16.10
CA TYR A 190 -1.99 8.75 16.30
C TYR A 190 -2.27 9.99 15.46
N PRO A 191 -3.36 10.75 15.78
CA PRO A 191 -3.85 11.80 14.90
C PRO A 191 -2.89 12.98 14.71
N GLU A 192 -2.01 13.22 15.68
CA GLU A 192 -1.10 14.37 15.66
C GLU A 192 0.38 14.01 15.71
N GLN A 193 0.70 12.72 15.63
CA GLN A 193 2.09 12.28 15.71
C GLN A 193 2.88 12.69 14.46
N THR A 194 3.97 13.43 14.67
CA THR A 194 4.88 13.89 13.64
C THR A 194 6.14 13.04 13.57
N GLY A 195 6.88 13.15 12.45
CA GLY A 195 8.20 12.52 12.32
C GLY A 195 8.17 11.01 12.08
N ILE A 196 7.01 10.44 11.80
CA ILE A 196 6.86 9.01 11.49
C ILE A 196 6.52 8.87 10.01
N TYR A 197 7.41 8.24 9.27
CA TYR A 197 7.35 8.10 7.82
C TYR A 197 7.52 6.65 7.40
N SER A 198 7.11 6.34 6.16
CA SER A 198 7.20 4.99 5.59
C SER A 198 8.14 4.90 4.39
N TRP A 199 8.56 6.03 3.83
CA TRP A 199 9.45 6.10 2.69
C TRP A 199 10.47 7.22 2.82
N TRP A 200 11.69 6.96 2.34
CA TRP A 200 12.80 7.92 2.29
C TRP A 200 13.55 7.75 0.96
N SER A 201 13.86 8.85 0.30
CA SER A 201 14.72 8.79 -0.89
C SER A 201 16.08 8.17 -0.57
N TYR A 202 16.64 7.42 -1.50
CA TYR A 202 18.03 6.95 -1.38
C TYR A 202 19.05 8.09 -1.46
N ARG A 203 18.63 9.26 -1.93
CA ARG A 203 19.51 10.42 -2.11
C ARG A 203 19.72 11.17 -0.78
N PHE A 204 20.88 11.78 -0.64
CA PHE A 204 21.21 12.72 0.44
C PHE A 204 21.09 12.14 1.86
N SER A 205 21.24 10.83 2.03
CA SER A 205 21.08 10.14 3.32
C SER A 205 19.74 10.47 3.99
N ALA A 206 18.67 10.53 3.20
CA ALA A 206 17.36 10.96 3.67
C ALA A 206 16.83 10.13 4.84
N ARG A 207 17.02 8.79 4.82
CA ARG A 207 16.56 7.92 5.92
C ARG A 207 17.33 8.18 7.21
N ALA A 208 18.64 8.33 7.16
CA ALA A 208 19.46 8.65 8.33
C ALA A 208 19.09 10.01 8.97
N LYS A 209 18.67 10.96 8.14
CA LYS A 209 18.19 12.29 8.57
C LYS A 209 16.71 12.33 8.89
N ASN A 210 16.01 11.22 8.71
CA ASN A 210 14.56 11.12 8.78
C ASN A 210 13.81 12.17 7.93
N ALA A 211 14.33 12.44 6.73
CA ALA A 211 13.69 13.29 5.74
C ALA A 211 12.75 12.45 4.88
N GLY A 212 11.68 11.96 5.47
CA GLY A 212 10.79 10.97 4.90
C GLY A 212 9.39 11.48 4.60
N TRP A 213 8.58 10.56 4.09
CA TRP A 213 7.18 10.73 3.73
C TRP A 213 6.39 9.53 4.23
N ARG A 214 5.19 9.77 4.74
CA ARG A 214 4.23 8.69 5.01
C ARG A 214 3.33 8.53 3.80
N ILE A 215 3.57 7.50 3.01
CA ILE A 215 2.84 7.21 1.77
C ILE A 215 2.30 5.78 1.69
N ASP A 216 2.60 4.96 2.68
CA ASP A 216 2.09 3.59 2.82
C ASP A 216 1.02 3.56 3.91
N TYR A 217 -0.11 2.91 3.63
CA TYR A 217 -1.31 3.00 4.46
C TYR A 217 -1.99 1.65 4.65
N PHE A 218 -2.69 1.53 5.79
CA PHE A 218 -3.86 0.67 5.94
C PHE A 218 -5.07 1.55 6.15
N CYS A 219 -6.08 1.34 5.31
CA CYS A 219 -7.38 2.00 5.44
C CYS A 219 -8.49 0.96 5.53
N VAL A 220 -9.51 1.25 6.30
CA VAL A 220 -10.64 0.34 6.51
C VAL A 220 -11.97 1.08 6.34
N SER A 221 -13.02 0.34 5.97
CA SER A 221 -14.40 0.85 6.04
C SER A 221 -14.71 1.35 7.44
N GLU A 222 -15.45 2.44 7.57
CA GLU A 222 -15.87 3.01 8.85
C GLU A 222 -16.55 1.98 9.77
N SER A 223 -17.29 1.02 9.19
CA SER A 223 -17.94 -0.07 9.93
C SER A 223 -16.97 -1.01 10.68
N LEU A 224 -15.70 -1.04 10.29
CA LEU A 224 -14.66 -1.84 10.95
C LEU A 224 -13.91 -1.09 12.05
N LYS A 225 -14.18 0.18 12.24
CA LYS A 225 -13.45 1.07 13.16
C LYS A 225 -13.35 0.49 14.58
N ASN A 226 -14.44 -0.08 15.09
CA ASN A 226 -14.48 -0.65 16.44
C ASN A 226 -13.69 -1.97 16.59
N ARG A 227 -13.23 -2.56 15.49
CA ARG A 227 -12.39 -3.75 15.49
C ARG A 227 -10.90 -3.44 15.47
N LEU A 228 -10.53 -2.20 15.24
CA LEU A 228 -9.12 -1.78 15.19
C LEU A 228 -8.47 -1.90 16.57
N GLU A 229 -7.27 -2.48 16.63
CA GLU A 229 -6.48 -2.63 17.85
C GLU A 229 -5.24 -1.75 17.87
N ASP A 230 -4.49 -1.70 16.78
CA ASP A 230 -3.32 -0.83 16.61
C ASP A 230 -2.94 -0.70 15.13
N ALA A 231 -2.17 0.33 14.81
CA ALA A 231 -1.56 0.55 13.51
C ALA A 231 -0.12 1.02 13.73
N LYS A 232 0.84 0.40 13.03
CA LYS A 232 2.26 0.67 13.23
C LYS A 232 2.96 0.95 11.92
N ILE A 233 4.01 1.74 11.98
CA ILE A 233 4.96 1.97 10.89
C ILE A 233 6.31 1.46 11.39
N LEU A 234 6.83 0.40 10.77
CA LEU A 234 7.99 -0.36 11.27
C LEU A 234 9.29 0.24 10.72
N THR A 235 9.62 1.45 11.15
CA THR A 235 10.68 2.29 10.60
C THR A 235 12.08 1.67 10.65
N ASP A 236 12.31 0.71 11.56
CA ASP A 236 13.61 0.06 11.74
C ASP A 236 13.85 -1.12 10.80
N VAL A 237 12.82 -1.56 10.06
CA VAL A 237 12.94 -2.67 9.11
C VAL A 237 13.57 -2.17 7.82
N MET A 238 14.71 -2.77 7.46
CA MET A 238 15.51 -2.42 6.29
C MET A 238 15.26 -3.41 5.15
N GLY A 239 15.71 -3.07 3.94
CA GLY A 239 15.63 -3.94 2.75
C GLY A 239 14.99 -3.26 1.54
N SER A 240 14.34 -2.14 1.74
CA SER A 240 13.71 -1.30 0.71
C SER A 240 13.88 0.18 1.10
N ASP A 241 13.59 1.09 0.20
CA ASP A 241 13.44 2.53 0.50
C ASP A 241 12.12 2.85 1.22
N HIS A 242 11.20 1.88 1.27
CA HIS A 242 10.05 1.89 2.17
C HIS A 242 10.32 0.98 3.38
N CYS A 243 9.65 1.27 4.50
CA CYS A 243 9.50 0.32 5.59
C CYS A 243 8.10 -0.31 5.55
N PRO A 244 7.91 -1.47 6.21
CA PRO A 244 6.59 -2.07 6.31
C PRO A 244 5.65 -1.25 7.19
N VAL A 245 4.35 -1.36 6.92
CA VAL A 245 3.29 -0.90 7.80
C VAL A 245 2.45 -2.08 8.28
N GLU A 246 1.91 -1.98 9.49
CA GLU A 246 1.18 -3.06 10.16
C GLU A 246 -0.18 -2.56 10.63
N LEU A 247 -1.18 -3.43 10.50
CA LEU A 247 -2.50 -3.25 11.11
C LEU A 247 -2.85 -4.47 11.96
N ASP A 248 -3.23 -4.22 13.21
CA ASP A 248 -3.78 -5.22 14.11
C ASP A 248 -5.29 -4.98 14.28
N ILE A 249 -6.09 -6.03 14.07
CA ILE A 249 -7.56 -5.99 14.11
C ILE A 249 -8.11 -7.23 14.81
N LYS A 250 -9.23 -7.08 15.52
CA LYS A 250 -9.95 -8.19 16.18
C LYS A 250 -10.56 -9.15 15.20
#